data_ffc30ece9cff339d61bd29bc7efa7d39
#
_entry.id   ffc30ece9cff339d61bd29bc7efa7d39
#
_cell.length_a   1.000
_cell.length_b   1.000
_cell.length_c   1.000
_cell.angle_alpha   90.00
_cell.angle_beta   90.00
_cell.angle_gamma   90.00
#
_symmetry.space_group_name_H-M   'P 1'
#
loop_
_entity.id
_entity.type
_entity.pdbx_description
1 polymer ?
#
loop_
_entity_poly.entity_id
_entity_poly.type
_entity_poly.pdbx_seq_one_letter_code
_entity_poly.pdbx_strand_id
1 'polypeptide(L)'
;GYVVNASSENEHLVVNGMSNFARDGINANSAVLVEIKPSDYYVNSPLDGLNFQRMIEKKCYNVGKDYGVPVQRYIDFKNNQITKEIGKITPTIKPRYIYANINDILPKWINDSLKEAIEAFSLKINGFNCDDAILTIPETRSSSPIQIKRNEKYLATKYIYPIGEGAGFSGGIMTSAIDGIKCALKIIEEINRGE
;
A
#
# COMPACT_ATOMS: atom_id res chain seq x y z
N GLY A 1 -8.10 14.44 -5.49
CA GLY A 1 -7.84 13.20 -4.80
C GLY A 1 -7.81 13.34 -3.29
N TYR A 2 -7.96 12.27 -2.59
CA TYR A 2 -7.87 12.22 -1.14
C TYR A 2 -7.32 10.86 -0.68
N VAL A 3 -6.83 10.80 0.55
CA VAL A 3 -6.34 9.55 1.15
C VAL A 3 -7.30 9.11 2.25
N VAL A 4 -7.59 7.82 2.31
CA VAL A 4 -8.49 7.23 3.31
C VAL A 4 -7.77 6.18 4.13
N ASN A 5 -8.22 6.03 5.37
CA ASN A 5 -7.89 4.85 6.15
C ASN A 5 -8.54 3.62 5.50
N ALA A 6 -7.74 2.60 5.23
CA ALA A 6 -8.14 1.33 4.62
C ALA A 6 -7.77 0.13 5.50
N SER A 7 -7.64 0.36 6.82
CA SER A 7 -7.23 -0.67 7.79
C SER A 7 -8.24 -1.80 7.86
N SER A 8 -7.77 -3.03 7.86
CA SER A 8 -8.57 -4.26 7.96
C SER A 8 -8.21 -5.13 9.16
N GLU A 9 -7.13 -4.82 9.86
CA GLU A 9 -6.71 -5.49 11.09
C GLU A 9 -6.79 -4.51 12.27
N ASN A 10 -7.18 -5.03 13.44
CA ASN A 10 -7.23 -4.21 14.65
C ASN A 10 -5.85 -3.69 15.02
N GLU A 11 -5.79 -2.40 15.38
CA GLU A 11 -4.54 -1.72 15.76
C GLU A 11 -3.43 -1.76 14.68
N HIS A 12 -3.80 -1.84 13.41
CA HIS A 12 -2.92 -1.71 12.26
C HIS A 12 -3.47 -0.60 11.35
N LEU A 13 -2.61 0.29 10.91
CA LEU A 13 -2.98 1.39 10.02
C LEU A 13 -2.53 1.10 8.60
N VAL A 14 -3.46 1.22 7.67
CA VAL A 14 -3.20 1.17 6.22
C VAL A 14 -3.95 2.33 5.57
N VAL A 15 -3.37 2.96 4.57
CA VAL A 15 -4.03 4.01 3.79
C VAL A 15 -4.16 3.60 2.32
N ASN A 16 -5.09 4.24 1.63
CA ASN A 16 -5.25 4.12 0.19
C ASN A 16 -5.60 5.48 -0.42
N GLY A 17 -5.05 5.76 -1.60
CA GLY A 17 -5.40 6.93 -2.38
C GLY A 17 -6.71 6.72 -3.15
N MET A 18 -7.55 7.77 -3.17
CA MET A 18 -8.85 7.76 -3.82
C MET A 18 -9.02 8.98 -4.72
N SER A 19 -9.84 8.85 -5.75
CA SER A 19 -10.24 9.94 -6.64
C SER A 19 -11.75 10.04 -6.71
N ASN A 20 -12.27 11.28 -6.75
CA ASN A 20 -13.68 11.50 -7.11
C ASN A 20 -13.90 11.11 -8.57
N PHE A 21 -15.08 10.60 -8.89
CA PHE A 21 -15.48 10.32 -10.27
C PHE A 21 -15.37 11.57 -11.16
N ALA A 22 -15.80 12.73 -10.64
CA ALA A 22 -15.75 14.02 -11.35
C ALA A 22 -14.31 14.56 -11.50
N ARG A 23 -13.31 14.01 -10.79
CA ARG A 23 -11.91 14.48 -10.78
C ARG A 23 -11.75 15.96 -10.38
N ASP A 24 -12.63 16.45 -9.54
CA ASP A 24 -12.77 17.84 -9.09
C ASP A 24 -12.15 18.11 -7.71
N GLY A 25 -11.39 17.17 -7.18
CA GLY A 25 -10.70 17.34 -5.90
C GLY A 25 -9.61 18.41 -5.97
N ILE A 26 -9.43 19.14 -4.85
CA ILE A 26 -8.42 20.23 -4.75
C ILE A 26 -6.98 19.74 -4.85
N ASN A 27 -6.73 18.47 -4.51
CA ASN A 27 -5.42 17.84 -4.62
C ASN A 27 -5.47 16.66 -5.60
N ALA A 28 -4.36 16.42 -6.31
CA ALA A 28 -4.04 15.12 -6.88
C ALA A 28 -3.39 14.22 -5.82
N ASN A 29 -3.38 12.93 -6.05
CA ASN A 29 -2.57 11.98 -5.29
C ASN A 29 -1.89 10.96 -6.21
N SER A 30 -0.81 10.38 -5.73
CA SER A 30 -0.13 9.27 -6.36
C SER A 30 0.55 8.41 -5.29
N ALA A 31 0.65 7.11 -5.53
CA ALA A 31 1.46 6.24 -4.71
C ALA A 31 2.91 6.26 -5.22
N VAL A 32 3.86 6.42 -4.31
CA VAL A 32 5.29 6.20 -4.56
C VAL A 32 5.68 4.93 -3.83
N LEU A 33 6.03 3.89 -4.57
CA LEU A 33 6.25 2.56 -4.05
C LEU A 33 7.73 2.19 -4.12
N VAL A 34 8.22 1.54 -3.08
CA VAL A 34 9.52 0.89 -3.05
C VAL A 34 9.29 -0.61 -3.19
N GLU A 35 9.92 -1.22 -4.17
CA GLU A 35 9.86 -2.67 -4.34
C GLU A 35 10.53 -3.37 -3.14
N ILE A 36 9.78 -4.25 -2.48
CA ILE A 36 10.25 -5.05 -1.34
C ILE A 36 10.46 -6.48 -1.84
N LYS A 37 11.69 -6.97 -1.73
CA LYS A 37 12.06 -8.33 -2.15
C LYS A 37 12.10 -9.27 -0.96
N PRO A 38 11.96 -10.59 -1.18
CA PRO A 38 12.12 -11.58 -0.11
C PRO A 38 13.44 -11.44 0.64
N SER A 39 14.53 -11.06 -0.03
CA SER A 39 15.84 -10.79 0.60
C SER A 39 15.80 -9.69 1.68
N ASP A 40 14.81 -8.80 1.64
CA ASP A 40 14.74 -7.65 2.54
C ASP A 40 14.07 -8.00 3.88
N TYR A 41 13.33 -9.10 3.93
CA TYR A 41 12.56 -9.50 5.12
C TYR A 41 12.62 -10.98 5.47
N TYR A 42 13.00 -11.86 4.51
CA TYR A 42 12.95 -13.31 4.73
C TYR A 42 14.03 -13.76 5.72
N VAL A 43 13.62 -14.43 6.77
CA VAL A 43 14.49 -15.03 7.78
C VAL A 43 14.37 -16.55 7.73
N ASN A 44 13.16 -17.11 7.91
CA ASN A 44 12.94 -18.55 7.98
C ASN A 44 11.50 -19.00 7.70
N SER A 45 10.58 -18.09 7.40
CA SER A 45 9.17 -18.41 7.23
C SER A 45 8.57 -17.76 5.97
N PRO A 46 7.70 -18.48 5.23
CA PRO A 46 6.91 -17.89 4.14
C PRO A 46 6.01 -16.72 4.59
N LEU A 47 5.77 -16.56 5.90
CA LEU A 47 4.96 -15.49 6.47
C LEU A 47 5.77 -14.24 6.83
N ASP A 48 7.08 -14.25 6.67
CA ASP A 48 7.93 -13.12 7.07
C ASP A 48 7.60 -11.84 6.32
N GLY A 49 7.17 -11.92 5.04
CA GLY A 49 6.68 -10.77 4.30
C GLY A 49 5.41 -10.16 4.89
N LEU A 50 4.47 -10.98 5.35
CA LEU A 50 3.28 -10.53 6.06
C LEU A 50 3.64 -9.88 7.40
N ASN A 51 4.58 -10.46 8.13
CA ASN A 51 5.06 -9.90 9.40
C ASN A 51 5.76 -8.56 9.19
N PHE A 52 6.50 -8.40 8.10
CA PHE A 52 7.13 -7.13 7.72
C PHE A 52 6.09 -6.04 7.42
N GLN A 53 5.05 -6.35 6.65
CA GLN A 53 3.91 -5.44 6.43
C GLN A 53 3.27 -5.01 7.77
N ARG A 54 2.89 -5.98 8.60
CA ARG A 54 2.25 -5.75 9.90
C ARG A 54 3.11 -4.92 10.83
N MET A 55 4.42 -5.11 10.81
CA MET A 55 5.36 -4.29 11.60
C MET A 55 5.24 -2.80 11.23
N ILE A 56 5.20 -2.47 9.94
CA ILE A 56 5.07 -1.08 9.48
C ILE A 56 3.69 -0.54 9.85
N GLU A 57 2.63 -1.30 9.59
CA GLU A 57 1.24 -0.93 9.88
C GLU A 57 1.03 -0.67 11.38
N LYS A 58 1.61 -1.51 12.24
CA LYS A 58 1.55 -1.35 13.70
C LYS A 58 2.32 -0.13 14.18
N LYS A 59 3.50 0.14 13.61
CA LYS A 59 4.26 1.35 13.92
C LYS A 59 3.46 2.61 13.56
N CYS A 60 2.84 2.64 12.38
CA CYS A 60 2.00 3.76 11.96
C CYS A 60 0.79 3.94 12.89
N TYR A 61 0.12 2.86 13.29
CA TYR A 61 -0.98 2.91 14.25
C TYR A 61 -0.54 3.48 15.60
N ASN A 62 0.59 3.03 16.13
CA ASN A 62 1.11 3.50 17.42
C ASN A 62 1.43 5.01 17.40
N VAL A 63 1.95 5.51 16.28
CA VAL A 63 2.19 6.95 16.07
C VAL A 63 0.85 7.68 15.87
N GLY A 64 -0.04 7.12 15.06
CA GLY A 64 -1.31 7.71 14.68
C GLY A 64 -2.35 7.81 15.79
N LYS A 65 -2.29 6.98 16.81
CA LYS A 65 -3.29 6.82 17.86
C LYS A 65 -4.71 6.86 17.31
N ASP A 66 -5.55 5.91 17.63
CA ASP A 66 -6.93 5.86 17.13
C ASP A 66 -7.07 6.09 15.61
N TYR A 67 -6.19 5.46 14.82
CA TYR A 67 -6.21 5.50 13.35
C TYR A 67 -5.99 6.90 12.72
N GLY A 68 -5.35 7.84 13.41
CA GLY A 68 -4.85 9.06 12.77
C GLY A 68 -3.76 8.76 11.75
N VAL A 69 -3.91 9.26 10.53
CA VAL A 69 -2.95 9.00 9.44
C VAL A 69 -1.69 9.85 9.62
N PRO A 70 -0.49 9.26 9.71
CA PRO A 70 0.75 10.01 9.75
C PRO A 70 0.96 10.82 8.46
N VAL A 71 1.23 12.12 8.63
CA VAL A 71 1.53 13.02 7.52
C VAL A 71 2.78 13.82 7.78
N GLN A 72 3.46 14.17 6.70
CA GLN A 72 4.65 15.01 6.73
C GLN A 72 4.75 15.82 5.43
N ARG A 73 5.18 17.08 5.49
CA ARG A 73 5.55 17.81 4.28
C ARG A 73 6.83 17.20 3.69
N TYR A 74 6.95 17.24 2.37
CA TYR A 74 8.12 16.66 1.70
C TYR A 74 9.44 17.32 2.14
N ILE A 75 9.46 18.65 2.29
CA ILE A 75 10.68 19.35 2.76
C ILE A 75 11.11 18.87 4.14
N ASP A 76 10.16 18.63 5.05
CA ASP A 76 10.44 18.17 6.41
C ASP A 76 10.90 16.70 6.42
N PHE A 77 10.29 15.85 5.54
CA PHE A 77 10.74 14.47 5.33
C PHE A 77 12.18 14.41 4.80
N LYS A 78 12.49 15.24 3.79
CA LYS A 78 13.81 15.36 3.20
C LYS A 78 14.87 15.72 4.25
N ASN A 79 14.54 16.66 5.13
CA ASN A 79 15.43 17.19 6.17
C ASN A 79 15.37 16.40 7.50
N ASN A 80 14.61 15.29 7.54
CA ASN A 80 14.42 14.49 8.76
C ASN A 80 13.88 15.32 9.94
N GLN A 81 12.85 16.12 9.71
CA GLN A 81 12.23 17.00 10.70
C GLN A 81 10.72 16.74 10.76
N ILE A 82 10.14 16.79 11.94
CA ILE A 82 8.68 16.71 12.08
C ILE A 82 8.02 17.98 11.52
N THR A 83 6.95 17.81 10.73
CA THR A 83 6.11 18.92 10.29
C THR A 83 5.40 19.54 11.49
N LYS A 84 5.50 20.85 11.64
CA LYS A 84 4.87 21.60 12.72
C LYS A 84 3.59 22.31 12.29
N GLU A 85 3.50 22.67 11.02
CA GLU A 85 2.37 23.40 10.43
C GLU A 85 2.16 23.02 8.97
N ILE A 86 0.95 23.20 8.49
CA ILE A 86 0.60 23.03 7.08
C ILE A 86 1.19 24.19 6.28
N GLY A 87 1.75 23.87 5.10
CA GLY A 87 2.15 24.84 4.10
C GLY A 87 0.96 25.31 3.23
N LYS A 88 1.20 25.53 1.96
CA LYS A 88 0.17 25.97 1.00
C LYS A 88 -0.82 24.87 0.63
N ILE A 89 -0.44 23.61 0.79
CA ILE A 89 -1.26 22.45 0.41
C ILE A 89 -1.99 21.93 1.65
N THR A 90 -3.31 22.05 1.66
CA THR A 90 -4.15 21.46 2.70
C THR A 90 -4.30 19.96 2.50
N PRO A 91 -3.97 19.12 3.50
CA PRO A 91 -4.15 17.67 3.39
C PRO A 91 -5.60 17.27 3.15
N THR A 92 -5.85 16.41 2.18
CA THR A 92 -7.16 15.80 1.90
C THR A 92 -7.20 14.37 2.40
N ILE A 93 -7.24 14.18 3.71
CA ILE A 93 -7.11 12.88 4.38
C ILE A 93 -8.30 12.61 5.28
N LYS A 94 -8.83 11.38 5.25
CA LYS A 94 -10.01 10.94 6.02
C LYS A 94 -9.69 9.70 6.85
N PRO A 95 -10.22 9.59 8.09
CA PRO A 95 -11.08 10.58 8.80
C PRO A 95 -10.27 11.74 9.38
N ARG A 96 -9.01 11.53 9.73
CA ARG A 96 -8.12 12.55 10.34
C ARG A 96 -6.65 12.22 10.10
N TYR A 97 -5.79 13.20 10.23
CA TYR A 97 -4.35 13.04 10.16
C TYR A 97 -3.65 13.57 11.43
N ILE A 98 -2.40 13.16 11.59
CA ILE A 98 -1.49 13.68 12.61
C ILE A 98 -0.14 13.99 11.98
N TYR A 99 0.58 14.96 12.53
CA TYR A 99 1.96 15.20 12.13
C TYR A 99 2.89 14.15 12.73
N ALA A 100 3.73 13.56 11.90
CA ALA A 100 4.71 12.58 12.31
C ALA A 100 6.00 12.73 11.47
N ASN A 101 7.10 12.23 12.00
CA ASN A 101 8.31 12.07 11.20
C ASN A 101 8.31 10.67 10.56
N ILE A 102 8.08 10.60 9.27
CA ILE A 102 8.04 9.34 8.50
C ILE A 102 9.38 8.60 8.58
N ASN A 103 10.50 9.34 8.73
CA ASN A 103 11.83 8.73 8.85
C ASN A 103 11.97 7.86 10.12
N ASP A 104 11.19 8.11 11.17
CA ASP A 104 11.21 7.31 12.41
C ASP A 104 10.32 6.05 12.30
N ILE A 105 9.41 6.01 11.34
CA ILE A 105 8.43 4.93 11.15
C ILE A 105 8.95 3.87 10.18
N LEU A 106 9.37 4.30 9.00
CA LEU A 106 9.84 3.41 7.95
C LEU A 106 11.32 3.03 8.15
N PRO A 107 11.76 1.86 7.70
CA PRO A 107 13.17 1.51 7.62
C PRO A 107 13.97 2.56 6.83
N LYS A 108 15.20 2.82 7.28
CA LYS A 108 16.06 3.85 6.69
C LYS A 108 16.22 3.69 5.16
N TRP A 109 16.45 2.49 4.68
CA TRP A 109 16.65 2.23 3.26
C TRP A 109 15.39 2.52 2.42
N ILE A 110 14.19 2.33 2.98
CA ILE A 110 12.92 2.73 2.33
C ILE A 110 12.84 4.26 2.26
N ASN A 111 13.16 4.95 3.35
CA ASN A 111 13.17 6.41 3.37
C ASN A 111 14.15 6.99 2.35
N ASP A 112 15.35 6.43 2.28
CA ASP A 112 16.38 6.87 1.32
C ASP A 112 15.91 6.65 -0.13
N SER A 113 15.34 5.48 -0.43
CA SER A 113 14.78 5.16 -1.75
C SER A 113 13.61 6.08 -2.14
N LEU A 114 12.73 6.41 -1.19
CA LEU A 114 11.62 7.34 -1.43
C LEU A 114 12.13 8.76 -1.73
N LYS A 115 13.14 9.25 -0.99
CA LYS A 115 13.74 10.56 -1.23
C LYS A 115 14.38 10.63 -2.63
N GLU A 116 15.16 9.62 -2.98
CA GLU A 116 15.79 9.52 -4.31
C GLU A 116 14.74 9.46 -5.42
N ALA A 117 13.70 8.64 -5.26
CA ALA A 117 12.64 8.48 -6.25
C ALA A 117 11.86 9.78 -6.47
N ILE A 118 11.49 10.50 -5.42
CA ILE A 118 10.74 11.76 -5.54
C ILE A 118 11.58 12.82 -6.29
N GLU A 119 12.87 12.92 -6.01
CA GLU A 119 13.77 13.83 -6.75
C GLU A 119 13.92 13.39 -8.22
N ALA A 120 14.06 12.08 -8.49
CA ALA A 120 14.15 11.57 -9.85
C ALA A 120 12.85 11.80 -10.64
N PHE A 121 11.69 11.64 -10.02
CA PHE A 121 10.40 11.91 -10.66
C PHE A 121 10.21 13.40 -10.98
N SER A 122 10.75 14.31 -10.18
CA SER A 122 10.66 15.74 -10.43
C SER A 122 11.33 16.16 -11.75
N LEU A 123 12.31 15.41 -12.23
CA LEU A 123 12.94 15.62 -13.53
C LEU A 123 12.00 15.34 -14.72
N LYS A 124 10.95 14.55 -14.48
CA LYS A 124 9.95 14.17 -15.51
C LYS A 124 8.59 14.83 -15.28
N ILE A 125 8.25 15.13 -14.04
CA ILE A 125 6.98 15.70 -13.63
C ILE A 125 7.28 16.96 -12.82
N ASN A 126 7.13 18.12 -13.46
CA ASN A 126 7.43 19.39 -12.83
C ASN A 126 6.63 19.59 -11.54
N GLY A 127 7.33 19.93 -10.45
CA GLY A 127 6.74 20.14 -9.13
C GLY A 127 6.42 18.88 -8.34
N PHE A 128 6.84 17.68 -8.78
CA PHE A 128 6.61 16.43 -8.03
C PHE A 128 7.31 16.45 -6.66
N ASN A 129 8.45 17.13 -6.54
CA ASN A 129 9.20 17.34 -5.30
C ASN A 129 8.90 18.70 -4.63
N CYS A 130 7.68 19.22 -4.81
CA CYS A 130 7.24 20.45 -4.16
C CYS A 130 7.44 20.36 -2.64
N ASP A 131 8.04 21.37 -2.03
CA ASP A 131 8.32 21.42 -0.58
C ASP A 131 7.09 21.17 0.29
N ASP A 132 5.94 21.68 -0.15
CA ASP A 132 4.67 21.56 0.55
C ASP A 132 3.87 20.29 0.20
N ALA A 133 4.37 19.42 -0.70
CA ALA A 133 3.71 18.15 -0.99
C ALA A 133 3.52 17.35 0.29
N ILE A 134 2.32 16.79 0.47
CA ILE A 134 1.96 16.03 1.67
C ILE A 134 2.23 14.55 1.42
N LEU A 135 3.14 14.00 2.20
CA LEU A 135 3.38 12.55 2.27
C LEU A 135 2.48 11.93 3.32
N THR A 136 1.93 10.77 2.99
CA THR A 136 1.12 9.94 3.90
C THR A 136 1.55 8.49 3.84
N ILE A 137 1.51 7.79 4.95
CA ILE A 137 1.89 6.38 5.08
C ILE A 137 0.93 5.64 6.01
N PRO A 138 0.88 4.30 5.94
CA PRO A 138 1.54 3.41 4.99
C PRO A 138 0.55 2.91 3.92
N GLU A 139 0.98 2.77 2.67
CA GLU A 139 0.25 2.01 1.66
C GLU A 139 0.98 0.68 1.44
N THR A 140 0.87 -0.24 2.40
CA THR A 140 1.61 -1.50 2.43
C THR A 140 0.97 -2.61 1.60
N ARG A 141 -0.29 -2.44 1.17
CA ARG A 141 -1.08 -3.51 0.55
C ARG A 141 -1.31 -3.30 -0.94
N SER A 142 -0.25 -2.92 -1.67
CA SER A 142 -0.31 -2.85 -3.14
C SER A 142 -0.16 -4.20 -3.82
N SER A 143 0.42 -5.20 -3.14
CA SER A 143 0.42 -6.60 -3.56
C SER A 143 0.56 -7.53 -2.36
N SER A 144 0.13 -8.81 -2.52
CA SER A 144 0.29 -9.79 -1.45
C SER A 144 1.77 -10.18 -1.26
N PRO A 145 2.27 -10.19 -0.03
CA PRO A 145 3.63 -10.65 0.28
C PRO A 145 3.77 -12.17 0.27
N ILE A 146 2.67 -12.89 0.11
CA ILE A 146 2.62 -14.35 0.06
C ILE A 146 1.85 -14.82 -1.16
N GLN A 147 2.17 -16.03 -1.64
CA GLN A 147 1.39 -16.70 -2.66
C GLN A 147 0.87 -18.03 -2.11
N ILE A 148 -0.44 -18.22 -2.12
CA ILE A 148 -1.08 -19.47 -1.71
C ILE A 148 -1.01 -20.44 -2.88
N LYS A 149 -0.19 -21.49 -2.78
CA LYS A 149 -0.03 -22.46 -3.85
C LYS A 149 -1.36 -23.11 -4.22
N ARG A 150 -1.60 -23.28 -5.52
CA ARG A 150 -2.75 -23.96 -6.09
C ARG A 150 -2.32 -24.84 -7.27
N ASN A 151 -3.09 -25.87 -7.57
CA ASN A 151 -2.87 -26.75 -8.73
C ASN A 151 -3.49 -26.15 -10.01
N GLU A 152 -3.43 -26.87 -11.12
CA GLU A 152 -4.00 -26.48 -12.43
C GLU A 152 -5.53 -26.35 -12.42
N LYS A 153 -6.20 -26.96 -11.44
CA LYS A 153 -7.63 -26.83 -11.18
C LYS A 153 -7.97 -25.66 -10.24
N TYR A 154 -7.01 -24.77 -9.95
CA TYR A 154 -7.12 -23.64 -9.01
C TYR A 154 -7.30 -24.06 -7.54
N LEU A 155 -7.16 -25.33 -7.19
CA LEU A 155 -7.32 -25.84 -5.82
C LEU A 155 -6.03 -25.74 -5.01
N ALA A 156 -6.08 -25.14 -3.83
CA ALA A 156 -5.04 -25.28 -2.81
C ALA A 156 -5.26 -26.53 -1.96
N THR A 157 -6.49 -26.77 -1.58
CA THR A 157 -6.98 -27.95 -0.89
C THR A 157 -8.46 -28.13 -1.22
N LYS A 158 -9.09 -29.20 -0.76
CA LYS A 158 -10.50 -29.49 -1.06
C LYS A 158 -11.40 -28.26 -0.80
N TYR A 159 -12.09 -27.79 -1.83
CA TYR A 159 -13.01 -26.65 -1.82
C TYR A 159 -12.40 -25.27 -1.56
N ILE A 160 -11.07 -25.11 -1.60
CA ILE A 160 -10.41 -23.81 -1.45
C ILE A 160 -9.72 -23.44 -2.75
N TYR A 161 -10.17 -22.32 -3.34
CA TYR A 161 -9.68 -21.76 -4.61
C TYR A 161 -9.03 -20.40 -4.37
N PRO A 162 -7.71 -20.33 -4.12
CA PRO A 162 -7.00 -19.06 -3.98
C PRO A 162 -6.94 -18.34 -5.31
N ILE A 163 -7.52 -17.14 -5.38
CA ILE A 163 -7.56 -16.33 -6.60
C ILE A 163 -7.27 -14.86 -6.32
N GLY A 164 -6.86 -14.15 -7.34
CA GLY A 164 -6.67 -12.70 -7.33
C GLY A 164 -5.49 -12.21 -6.52
N GLU A 165 -5.56 -10.96 -6.09
CA GLU A 165 -4.47 -10.25 -5.44
C GLU A 165 -4.13 -10.81 -4.07
N GLY A 166 -5.12 -10.99 -3.19
CA GLY A 166 -4.89 -11.49 -1.83
C GLY A 166 -4.26 -12.88 -1.78
N ALA A 167 -4.44 -13.69 -2.83
CA ALA A 167 -3.81 -15.00 -2.97
C ALA A 167 -2.44 -14.96 -3.66
N GLY A 168 -1.97 -13.79 -4.08
CA GLY A 168 -0.65 -13.58 -4.68
C GLY A 168 -0.55 -13.92 -6.18
N PHE A 169 -1.68 -13.92 -6.92
CA PHE A 169 -1.70 -14.27 -8.35
C PHE A 169 -1.85 -13.07 -9.29
N SER A 170 -2.16 -11.91 -8.77
CA SER A 170 -2.31 -10.69 -9.58
C SER A 170 -2.08 -9.45 -8.72
N GLY A 171 -1.74 -8.32 -9.34
CA GLY A 171 -1.52 -7.04 -8.64
C GLY A 171 -2.46 -5.92 -9.12
N GLY A 172 -3.48 -6.22 -9.91
CA GLY A 172 -4.38 -5.21 -10.47
C GLY A 172 -5.82 -5.66 -10.53
N ILE A 173 -6.75 -4.69 -10.61
CA ILE A 173 -8.21 -4.93 -10.64
C ILE A 173 -8.59 -5.87 -11.78
N MET A 174 -8.16 -5.56 -13.01
CA MET A 174 -8.51 -6.35 -14.19
C MET A 174 -7.87 -7.74 -14.17
N THR A 175 -6.61 -7.85 -13.77
CA THR A 175 -5.91 -9.14 -13.69
C THR A 175 -6.51 -10.04 -12.62
N SER A 176 -6.94 -9.49 -11.49
CA SER A 176 -7.66 -10.22 -10.44
C SER A 176 -9.02 -10.71 -10.91
N ALA A 177 -9.78 -9.89 -11.64
CA ALA A 177 -11.05 -10.25 -12.24
C ALA A 177 -10.87 -11.39 -13.26
N ILE A 178 -9.87 -11.31 -14.13
CA ILE A 178 -9.55 -12.35 -15.12
C ILE A 178 -9.19 -13.67 -14.42
N ASP A 179 -8.40 -13.63 -13.37
CA ASP A 179 -8.02 -14.82 -12.61
C ASP A 179 -9.26 -15.50 -11.98
N GLY A 180 -10.17 -14.69 -11.40
CA GLY A 180 -11.45 -15.16 -10.88
C GLY A 180 -12.34 -15.80 -11.94
N ILE A 181 -12.48 -15.17 -13.12
CA ILE A 181 -13.27 -15.69 -14.23
C ILE A 181 -12.69 -17.04 -14.73
N LYS A 182 -11.38 -17.12 -14.91
CA LYS A 182 -10.71 -18.37 -15.32
C LYS A 182 -10.94 -19.51 -14.32
N CYS A 183 -10.88 -19.22 -13.02
CA CYS A 183 -11.17 -20.19 -11.98
C CYS A 183 -12.64 -20.67 -12.06
N ALA A 184 -13.59 -19.74 -12.18
CA ALA A 184 -15.01 -20.08 -12.30
C ALA A 184 -15.32 -20.96 -13.52
N LEU A 185 -14.74 -20.63 -14.67
CA LEU A 185 -14.89 -21.44 -15.89
C LEU A 185 -14.32 -22.85 -15.69
N LYS A 186 -13.20 -22.97 -14.98
CA LYS A 186 -12.59 -24.27 -14.67
C LYS A 186 -13.48 -25.12 -13.77
N ILE A 187 -14.09 -24.54 -12.74
CA ILE A 187 -15.04 -25.21 -11.84
C ILE A 187 -16.27 -25.70 -12.63
N ILE A 188 -16.82 -24.85 -13.51
CA ILE A 188 -17.97 -25.23 -14.34
C ILE A 188 -17.61 -26.41 -15.27
N GLU A 189 -16.43 -26.40 -15.85
CA GLU A 189 -15.94 -27.49 -16.70
C GLU A 189 -15.87 -28.83 -15.93
N GLU A 190 -15.38 -28.81 -14.68
CA GLU A 190 -15.29 -29.97 -13.82
C GLU A 190 -16.67 -30.52 -13.40
N ILE A 191 -17.57 -29.62 -13.00
CA ILE A 191 -18.96 -29.99 -12.66
C ILE A 191 -19.65 -30.66 -13.86
N ASN A 192 -19.48 -30.14 -15.08
CA ASN A 192 -20.06 -30.68 -16.29
C ASN A 192 -19.46 -32.06 -16.69
N ARG A 193 -18.25 -32.37 -16.23
CA ARG A 193 -17.61 -33.68 -16.40
C ARG A 193 -18.00 -34.69 -15.32
N GLY A 194 -18.71 -34.27 -14.28
CA GLY A 194 -19.10 -35.12 -13.15
C GLY A 194 -17.97 -35.41 -12.17
N GLU A 195 -16.95 -34.55 -12.15
CA GLU A 195 -15.78 -34.62 -11.25
C GLU A 195 -16.02 -33.88 -9.92
#